data_29ee4e94d265125a64f2ea38630b6e3e
#
_entry.id   29ee4e94d265125a64f2ea38630b6e3e
#
_cell.length_a   1.000
_cell.length_b   1.000
_cell.length_c   1.000
_cell.angle_alpha   90.00
_cell.angle_beta   90.00
_cell.angle_gamma   90.00
#
_symmetry.space_group_name_H-M   'P 1'
#
loop_
_entity.id
_entity.type
_entity.pdbx_description
1 polymer ?
#
loop_
_entity_poly.entity_id
_entity_poly.type
_entity_poly.pdbx_seq_one_letter_code
_entity_poly.pdbx_strand_id
1 'polypeptide(L)'
;MEHYDILIIGGGAAGIAAAKAASGANVLLVDRKENLGGVLLQCAHRGFGKNKTGPEYTDDLLKDFPEHITLALNTTVLSVSENKTALLCGREFGRKEIGFSQLILAAGCREIPMGALPIAGMRSKGIYTAGQMQERMNL
;
A
#
# COMPACT_ATOMS: atom_id res chain seq x y z
N MET A 1 19.76 -15.49 2.65
CA MET A 1 18.86 -14.32 2.58
C MET A 1 18.16 -14.36 1.23
N GLU A 2 16.85 -14.28 1.22
CA GLU A 2 16.05 -14.26 0.01
C GLU A 2 16.27 -12.96 -0.74
N HIS A 3 16.34 -13.01 -2.08
CA HIS A 3 16.66 -11.85 -2.91
C HIS A 3 15.64 -11.68 -4.02
N TYR A 4 15.20 -10.44 -4.24
CA TYR A 4 14.27 -10.06 -5.29
C TYR A 4 14.92 -9.05 -6.24
N ASP A 5 14.57 -9.09 -7.51
CA ASP A 5 15.03 -8.09 -8.46
C ASP A 5 14.44 -6.72 -8.14
N ILE A 6 13.15 -6.71 -7.79
CA ILE A 6 12.43 -5.48 -7.48
C ILE A 6 11.62 -5.65 -6.19
N LEU A 7 11.83 -4.75 -5.23
CA LEU A 7 10.98 -4.57 -4.06
C LEU A 7 10.04 -3.39 -4.32
N ILE A 8 8.72 -3.64 -4.23
CA ILE A 8 7.69 -2.60 -4.33
C ILE A 8 7.05 -2.42 -2.95
N ILE A 9 7.10 -1.22 -2.40
CA ILE A 9 6.50 -0.89 -1.10
C ILE A 9 5.21 -0.10 -1.32
N GLY A 10 4.10 -0.74 -1.04
CA GLY A 10 2.74 -0.20 -1.17
C GLY A 10 1.95 -0.83 -2.30
N GLY A 11 0.82 -1.44 -1.97
CA GLY A 11 -0.10 -2.16 -2.87
C GLY A 11 -1.31 -1.32 -3.32
N GLY A 12 -1.18 0.01 -3.35
CA GLY A 12 -2.16 0.90 -3.97
C GLY A 12 -2.08 0.90 -5.51
N ALA A 13 -2.82 1.80 -6.17
CA ALA A 13 -2.88 1.88 -7.63
C ALA A 13 -1.49 1.93 -8.28
N ALA A 14 -0.58 2.74 -7.73
CA ALA A 14 0.78 2.89 -8.25
C ALA A 14 1.60 1.60 -8.11
N GLY A 15 1.51 0.93 -6.94
CA GLY A 15 2.23 -0.32 -6.70
C GLY A 15 1.72 -1.47 -7.56
N ILE A 16 0.39 -1.58 -7.74
CA ILE A 16 -0.22 -2.57 -8.65
C ILE A 16 0.26 -2.33 -10.08
N ALA A 17 0.23 -1.08 -10.56
CA ALA A 17 0.69 -0.75 -11.90
C ALA A 17 2.18 -1.04 -12.09
N ALA A 18 3.02 -0.70 -11.10
CA ALA A 18 4.44 -0.99 -11.10
C ALA A 18 4.71 -2.51 -11.15
N ALA A 19 3.99 -3.29 -10.35
CA ALA A 19 4.11 -4.74 -10.33
C ALA A 19 3.74 -5.36 -11.68
N LYS A 20 2.64 -4.93 -12.30
CA LYS A 20 2.24 -5.38 -13.64
C LYS A 20 3.29 -5.03 -14.70
N ALA A 21 3.87 -3.83 -14.65
CA ALA A 21 4.91 -3.40 -15.59
C ALA A 21 6.23 -4.20 -15.42
N ALA A 22 6.49 -4.66 -14.20
CA ALA A 22 7.71 -5.39 -13.83
C ALA A 22 7.56 -6.92 -13.93
N SER A 23 6.52 -7.41 -14.61
CA SER A 23 6.14 -8.84 -14.62
C SER A 23 7.19 -9.81 -15.19
N GLY A 24 8.27 -9.32 -15.83
CA GLY A 24 9.38 -10.15 -16.28
C GLY A 24 10.49 -10.37 -15.25
N ALA A 25 10.38 -9.78 -14.05
CA ALA A 25 11.38 -9.84 -12.99
C ALA A 25 10.86 -10.62 -11.78
N ASN A 26 11.78 -11.02 -10.86
CA ASN A 26 11.40 -11.55 -9.55
C ASN A 26 11.00 -10.41 -8.62
N VAL A 27 9.70 -10.19 -8.48
CA VAL A 27 9.12 -9.03 -7.77
C VAL A 27 8.52 -9.44 -6.43
N LEU A 28 8.84 -8.68 -5.38
CA LEU A 28 8.12 -8.70 -4.12
C LEU A 28 7.33 -7.40 -3.96
N LEU A 29 6.00 -7.51 -3.83
CA LEU A 29 5.13 -6.39 -3.47
C LEU A 29 4.70 -6.53 -2.01
N VAL A 30 4.99 -5.51 -1.21
CA VAL A 30 4.70 -5.48 0.23
C VAL A 30 3.62 -4.46 0.51
N ASP A 31 2.56 -4.87 1.23
CA ASP A 31 1.57 -3.94 1.77
C ASP A 31 1.21 -4.28 3.22
N ARG A 32 0.97 -3.25 4.03
CA ARG A 32 0.55 -3.39 5.43
C ARG A 32 -0.91 -3.83 5.59
N LYS A 33 -1.73 -3.64 4.57
CA LYS A 33 -3.14 -4.06 4.52
C LYS A 33 -3.24 -5.51 3.99
N GLU A 34 -4.37 -6.14 4.24
CA GLU A 34 -4.66 -7.49 3.76
C GLU A 34 -5.09 -7.53 2.29
N ASN A 35 -5.52 -6.39 1.75
CA ASN A 35 -5.98 -6.28 0.36
C ASN A 35 -5.19 -5.22 -0.39
N LEU A 36 -4.93 -5.50 -1.67
CA LEU A 36 -4.41 -4.52 -2.62
C LEU A 36 -5.50 -3.50 -2.96
N GLY A 37 -5.08 -2.29 -3.38
CA GLY A 37 -5.98 -1.19 -3.76
C GLY A 37 -5.75 0.07 -2.94
N GLY A 38 -5.21 -0.05 -1.73
CA GLY A 38 -4.86 1.09 -0.89
C GLY A 38 -6.06 2.01 -0.61
N VAL A 39 -5.88 3.32 -0.80
CA VAL A 39 -6.94 4.33 -0.58
C VAL A 39 -8.13 4.20 -1.52
N LEU A 40 -7.98 3.55 -2.68
CA LEU A 40 -9.09 3.34 -3.61
C LEU A 40 -10.24 2.57 -2.97
N LEU A 41 -9.94 1.61 -2.10
CA LEU A 41 -10.96 0.80 -1.43
C LEU A 41 -11.92 1.63 -0.57
N GLN A 42 -11.48 2.80 -0.10
CA GLN A 42 -12.29 3.71 0.71
C GLN A 42 -13.13 4.68 -0.14
N CYS A 43 -12.88 4.76 -1.46
CA CYS A 43 -13.48 5.75 -2.34
C CYS A 43 -14.79 5.25 -2.95
N ALA A 44 -15.90 5.41 -2.24
CA ALA A 44 -17.22 5.05 -2.73
C ALA A 44 -17.75 6.00 -3.82
N HIS A 45 -17.15 7.20 -3.99
CA HIS A 45 -17.54 8.14 -5.04
C HIS A 45 -17.02 7.68 -6.40
N ARG A 46 -17.72 8.10 -7.45
CA ARG A 46 -17.33 7.84 -8.84
C ARG A 46 -16.33 8.90 -9.34
N GLY A 47 -15.48 8.52 -10.28
CA GLY A 47 -14.48 9.43 -10.87
C GLY A 47 -13.19 8.73 -11.28
N PHE A 48 -13.09 7.43 -11.02
CA PHE A 48 -11.93 6.62 -11.40
C PHE A 48 -12.16 5.94 -12.75
N GLY A 49 -11.12 5.89 -13.59
CA GLY A 49 -11.21 5.28 -14.90
C GLY A 49 -12.42 5.82 -15.71
N LYS A 50 -13.27 4.90 -16.16
CA LYS A 50 -14.52 5.25 -16.89
C LYS A 50 -15.69 5.44 -15.90
N ASN A 51 -15.59 6.44 -15.02
CA ASN A 51 -16.63 6.78 -14.04
C ASN A 51 -16.98 5.65 -13.07
N LYS A 52 -15.97 4.91 -12.59
CA LYS A 52 -16.09 3.85 -11.60
C LYS A 52 -15.87 4.36 -10.19
N THR A 53 -16.33 3.59 -9.20
CA THR A 53 -15.92 3.77 -7.80
C THR A 53 -14.48 3.29 -7.60
N GLY A 54 -13.86 3.64 -6.49
CA GLY A 54 -12.51 3.17 -6.17
C GLY A 54 -12.36 1.65 -6.12
N PRO A 55 -13.26 0.90 -5.43
CA PRO A 55 -13.27 -0.57 -5.46
C PRO A 55 -13.43 -1.14 -6.88
N GLU A 56 -14.41 -0.67 -7.66
CA GLU A 56 -14.61 -1.11 -9.05
C GLU A 56 -13.36 -0.85 -9.92
N TYR A 57 -12.66 0.25 -9.67
CA TYR A 57 -11.42 0.56 -10.37
C TYR A 57 -10.25 -0.34 -9.89
N THR A 58 -10.21 -0.66 -8.61
CA THR A 58 -9.23 -1.62 -8.07
C THR A 58 -9.41 -2.99 -8.70
N ASP A 59 -10.64 -3.47 -8.86
CA ASP A 59 -10.93 -4.72 -9.55
C ASP A 59 -10.41 -4.70 -10.99
N ASP A 60 -10.55 -3.59 -11.69
CA ASP A 60 -9.98 -3.44 -13.05
C ASP A 60 -8.44 -3.47 -13.03
N LEU A 61 -7.80 -2.83 -12.05
CA LEU A 61 -6.36 -2.86 -11.92
C LEU A 61 -5.82 -4.25 -11.62
N LEU A 62 -6.59 -5.06 -10.90
CA LEU A 62 -6.23 -6.43 -10.54
C LEU A 62 -6.56 -7.45 -11.64
N LYS A 63 -7.33 -7.07 -12.66
CA LYS A 63 -7.48 -7.91 -13.85
C LYS A 63 -6.12 -8.19 -14.46
N ASP A 64 -5.88 -9.45 -14.80
CA ASP A 64 -4.61 -9.91 -15.36
C ASP A 64 -3.39 -9.57 -14.48
N PHE A 65 -3.57 -9.54 -13.15
CA PHE A 65 -2.44 -9.38 -12.24
C PHE A 65 -1.55 -10.61 -12.30
N PRO A 66 -0.23 -10.46 -12.50
CA PRO A 66 0.66 -11.59 -12.72
C PRO A 66 0.75 -12.50 -11.49
N GLU A 67 0.42 -13.77 -11.63
CA GLU A 67 0.42 -14.77 -10.54
C GLU A 67 1.80 -15.05 -9.94
N HIS A 68 2.87 -14.82 -10.72
CA HIS A 68 4.25 -15.08 -10.26
C HIS A 68 4.82 -13.98 -9.36
N ILE A 69 4.11 -12.86 -9.17
CA ILE A 69 4.54 -11.80 -8.25
C ILE A 69 4.29 -12.26 -6.81
N THR A 70 5.35 -12.24 -6.01
CA THR A 70 5.25 -12.54 -4.59
C THR A 70 4.56 -11.39 -3.86
N LEU A 71 3.47 -11.69 -3.17
CA LEU A 71 2.73 -10.73 -2.34
C LEU A 71 3.06 -10.96 -0.87
N ALA A 72 3.51 -9.90 -0.19
CA ALA A 72 3.66 -9.85 1.26
C ALA A 72 2.62 -8.88 1.84
N LEU A 73 1.38 -9.36 1.97
CA LEU A 73 0.28 -8.62 2.58
C LEU A 73 0.34 -8.70 4.12
N ASN A 74 -0.41 -7.85 4.82
CA ASN A 74 -0.33 -7.73 6.28
C ASN A 74 1.11 -7.59 6.80
N THR A 75 1.97 -6.97 5.98
CA THR A 75 3.41 -6.89 6.22
C THR A 75 3.89 -5.45 6.14
N THR A 76 4.61 -5.03 7.17
CA THR A 76 5.19 -3.69 7.26
C THR A 76 6.69 -3.75 6.97
N VAL A 77 7.18 -2.84 6.15
CA VAL A 77 8.61 -2.60 5.99
C VAL A 77 9.06 -1.71 7.13
N LEU A 78 9.93 -2.23 7.99
CA LEU A 78 10.43 -1.52 9.18
C LEU A 78 11.62 -0.62 8.84
N SER A 79 12.50 -1.09 7.97
CA SER A 79 13.66 -0.33 7.52
C SER A 79 14.13 -0.80 6.14
N VAL A 80 14.80 0.11 5.46
CA VAL A 80 15.52 -0.15 4.21
C VAL A 80 16.93 0.37 4.40
N SER A 81 17.94 -0.41 4.04
CA SER A 81 19.34 -0.05 4.19
C SER A 81 19.99 0.31 2.86
N GLU A 82 21.09 1.04 2.93
CA GLU A 82 21.92 1.39 1.77
C GLU A 82 22.52 0.15 1.08
N ASN A 83 22.67 -0.94 1.83
CA ASN A 83 23.14 -2.23 1.32
C ASN A 83 22.06 -2.99 0.53
N LYS A 84 20.96 -2.32 0.18
CA LYS A 84 19.84 -2.91 -0.56
C LYS A 84 19.22 -4.11 0.17
N THR A 85 19.06 -3.99 1.48
CA THR A 85 18.28 -4.92 2.30
C THR A 85 17.08 -4.20 2.91
N ALA A 86 16.01 -4.94 3.15
CA ALA A 86 14.82 -4.46 3.82
C ALA A 86 14.41 -5.42 4.94
N LEU A 87 14.08 -4.86 6.10
CA LEU A 87 13.53 -5.60 7.21
C LEU A 87 12.02 -5.56 7.17
N LEU A 88 11.40 -6.72 7.02
CA LEU A 88 9.96 -6.90 6.97
C LEU A 88 9.45 -7.46 8.31
N CYS A 89 8.22 -7.08 8.66
CA CYS A 89 7.50 -7.67 9.79
C CYS A 89 6.04 -7.84 9.41
N GLY A 90 5.56 -9.07 9.41
CA GLY A 90 4.19 -9.38 9.02
C GLY A 90 3.68 -10.66 9.65
N ARG A 91 2.36 -10.87 9.60
CA ARG A 91 1.72 -12.02 10.23
C ARG A 91 2.20 -13.35 9.65
N GLU A 92 2.33 -13.43 8.34
CA GLU A 92 2.74 -14.64 7.62
C GLU A 92 4.25 -14.69 7.39
N PHE A 93 4.87 -13.53 7.11
CA PHE A 93 6.31 -13.41 6.88
C PHE A 93 7.15 -13.44 8.16
N GLY A 94 6.52 -13.21 9.34
CA GLY A 94 7.26 -13.02 10.57
C GLY A 94 8.16 -11.79 10.50
N ARG A 95 9.29 -11.82 11.20
CA ARG A 95 10.35 -10.82 11.07
C ARG A 95 11.45 -11.40 10.17
N LYS A 96 11.61 -10.81 8.98
CA LYS A 96 12.50 -11.33 7.94
C LYS A 96 13.28 -10.21 7.26
N GLU A 97 14.56 -10.43 7.04
CA GLU A 97 15.37 -9.55 6.21
C GLU A 97 15.47 -10.15 4.80
N ILE A 98 15.26 -9.30 3.79
CA ILE A 98 15.33 -9.65 2.37
C ILE A 98 16.32 -8.73 1.66
N GLY A 99 16.92 -9.22 0.57
CA GLY A 99 17.71 -8.41 -0.35
C GLY A 99 16.90 -8.00 -1.57
N PHE A 100 17.27 -6.87 -2.20
CA PHE A 100 16.69 -6.43 -3.45
C PHE A 100 17.70 -5.70 -4.34
N SER A 101 17.47 -5.69 -5.65
CA SER A 101 18.30 -4.95 -6.59
C SER A 101 17.79 -3.53 -6.83
N GLN A 102 16.48 -3.38 -6.97
CA GLN A 102 15.79 -2.10 -7.19
C GLN A 102 14.63 -1.92 -6.20
N LEU A 103 14.36 -0.67 -5.84
CA LEU A 103 13.27 -0.29 -4.94
C LEU A 103 12.30 0.64 -5.64
N ILE A 104 11.00 0.32 -5.55
CA ILE A 104 9.91 1.21 -5.95
C ILE A 104 9.11 1.59 -4.71
N LEU A 105 9.08 2.89 -4.38
CA LEU A 105 8.27 3.41 -3.30
C LEU A 105 6.91 3.86 -3.83
N ALA A 106 5.87 3.11 -3.50
CA ALA A 106 4.48 3.39 -3.86
C ALA A 106 3.59 3.50 -2.61
N ALA A 107 4.16 3.95 -1.49
CA ALA A 107 3.55 3.95 -0.16
C ALA A 107 2.36 4.91 -0.01
N GLY A 108 2.06 5.73 -1.04
CA GLY A 108 0.97 6.69 -1.03
C GLY A 108 1.23 7.87 -0.08
N CYS A 109 0.14 8.46 0.39
CA CYS A 109 0.19 9.56 1.35
C CYS A 109 -0.62 9.22 2.60
N ARG A 110 -0.43 10.01 3.63
CA ARG A 110 -1.15 9.93 4.89
C ARG A 110 -1.71 11.31 5.22
N GLU A 111 -2.94 11.35 5.70
CA GLU A 111 -3.52 12.57 6.21
C GLU A 111 -2.73 13.10 7.42
N ILE A 112 -2.62 14.43 7.52
CA ILE A 112 -2.06 15.08 8.69
C ILE A 112 -3.02 14.85 9.85
N PRO A 113 -2.58 14.19 10.94
CA PRO A 113 -3.45 13.97 12.09
C PRO A 113 -3.78 15.29 12.76
N MET A 114 -4.97 15.40 13.36
CA MET A 114 -5.41 16.60 14.07
C MET A 114 -4.37 17.11 15.07
N GLY A 115 -3.59 16.21 15.68
CA GLY A 115 -2.53 16.57 16.61
C GLY A 115 -1.38 17.38 16.03
N ALA A 116 -1.16 17.32 14.71
CA ALA A 116 -0.15 18.07 14.00
C ALA A 116 -0.69 19.35 13.35
N LEU A 117 -2.00 19.58 13.40
CA LEU A 117 -2.60 20.82 12.88
C LEU A 117 -2.57 21.91 13.95
N PRO A 118 -2.32 23.18 13.61
CA PRO A 118 -2.31 24.32 14.53
C PRO A 118 -3.74 24.77 14.86
N ILE A 119 -4.59 23.84 15.32
CA ILE A 119 -5.97 24.13 15.71
C ILE A 119 -6.00 24.32 17.22
N ALA A 120 -6.40 25.52 17.66
CA ALA A 120 -6.57 25.84 19.08
C ALA A 120 -7.82 25.17 19.67
N GLY A 121 -7.75 24.87 20.96
CA GLY A 121 -8.88 24.31 21.71
C GLY A 121 -8.67 22.90 22.20
N MET A 122 -9.68 22.37 22.91
CA MET A 122 -9.64 21.02 23.45
C MET A 122 -9.87 19.98 22.35
N ARG A 123 -9.08 18.91 22.40
CA ARG A 123 -9.19 17.77 21.48
C ARG A 123 -10.13 16.73 22.07
N SER A 124 -11.43 16.96 21.91
CA SER A 124 -12.44 16.03 22.40
C SER A 124 -12.47 14.74 21.59
N LYS A 125 -13.04 13.67 22.16
CA LYS A 125 -13.36 12.44 21.42
C LYS A 125 -14.39 12.75 20.31
N GLY A 126 -14.32 12.03 19.20
CA GLY A 126 -15.26 12.18 18.09
C GLY A 126 -14.81 13.15 17.00
N ILE A 127 -13.59 13.66 17.06
CA ILE A 127 -12.99 14.45 15.98
C ILE A 127 -12.16 13.52 15.11
N TYR A 128 -12.50 13.46 13.85
CA TYR A 128 -11.85 12.60 12.84
C TYR A 128 -11.43 13.44 11.63
N THR A 129 -10.40 12.99 10.92
CA THR A 129 -10.10 13.52 9.59
C THR A 129 -11.13 13.00 8.59
N ALA A 130 -11.25 13.66 7.44
CA ALA A 130 -12.16 13.24 6.39
C ALA A 130 -11.87 11.80 5.90
N GLY A 131 -10.59 11.46 5.72
CA GLY A 131 -10.21 10.12 5.29
C GLY A 131 -10.45 9.04 6.34
N GLN A 132 -10.26 9.36 7.63
CA GLN A 132 -10.63 8.44 8.71
C GLN A 132 -12.12 8.13 8.72
N MET A 133 -12.97 9.13 8.48
CA MET A 133 -14.41 8.92 8.37
C MET A 133 -14.78 8.15 7.11
N GLN A 134 -14.14 8.45 5.98
CA GLN A 134 -14.32 7.73 4.73
C GLN A 134 -13.96 6.24 4.88
N GLU A 135 -12.84 5.93 5.52
CA GLU A 135 -12.44 4.54 5.81
C GLU A 135 -13.50 3.84 6.68
N ARG A 136 -13.96 4.47 7.76
CA ARG A 136 -14.97 3.88 8.67
C ARG A 136 -16.35 3.69 8.06
N MET A 137 -16.71 4.49 7.07
CA MET A 137 -18.02 4.42 6.43
C MET A 137 -18.04 3.42 5.27
N ASN A 138 -16.90 3.14 4.65
CA ASN A 138 -16.82 2.38 3.40
C ASN A 138 -16.09 1.03 3.55
N LEU A 139 -15.44 0.79 4.67
CA LEU A 139 -14.78 -0.46 5.06
C LEU A 139 -15.29 -0.92 6.45
#